data_4eca2d0f10e185ec28e3f14000e80a19
#
_entry.id   4eca2d0f10e185ec28e3f14000e80a19
#
_cell.length_a   1.000
_cell.length_b   1.000
_cell.length_c   1.000
_cell.angle_alpha   90.00
_cell.angle_beta   90.00
_cell.angle_gamma   90.00
#
_symmetry.space_group_name_H-M   'P 1'
#
loop_
_entity.id
_entity.type
_entity.pdbx_description
1 polymer ?
#
loop_
_entity_poly.entity_id
_entity_poly.type
_entity_poly.pdbx_seq_one_letter_code
_entity_poly.pdbx_strand_id
1 'polypeptide(L)'
;MSDFLKEDVERKVTLQKGDKAPNFSLKNQDGVEINLNDFIGKNVILYFYPKDNTPGCTTEACEFSQNYDEFIANDSVIIGVSPDSVKSHENFIKKHDLKHILLSDEDKNVSKLYGVWQVRKNYGREYLGIVRTTFVIDKKGDILKVYKSVKAKDHAAKVLADLTSNLE
;
A
#
# COMPACT_ATOMS: atom_id res chain seq x y z
N MET A 1 26.47 -11.34 10.86
CA MET A 1 25.19 -11.19 10.16
C MET A 1 24.08 -11.21 11.20
N SER A 2 23.16 -10.28 11.13
CA SER A 2 22.06 -10.19 12.09
C SER A 2 21.12 -11.39 11.92
N ASP A 3 20.50 -11.84 13.02
CA ASP A 3 19.62 -13.01 13.02
C ASP A 3 18.41 -12.86 12.09
N PHE A 4 17.88 -11.65 11.90
CA PHE A 4 16.75 -11.41 11.02
C PHE A 4 17.06 -11.72 9.55
N LEU A 5 18.33 -11.75 9.14
CA LEU A 5 18.72 -12.13 7.77
C LEU A 5 18.53 -13.62 7.51
N LYS A 6 18.33 -14.41 8.57
CA LYS A 6 18.05 -15.84 8.47
C LYS A 6 16.55 -16.14 8.43
N GLU A 7 15.71 -15.15 8.67
CA GLU A 7 14.26 -15.30 8.57
C GLU A 7 13.87 -15.55 7.12
N ASP A 8 12.77 -16.26 6.92
CA ASP A 8 12.19 -16.49 5.60
C ASP A 8 11.48 -15.22 5.15
N VAL A 9 12.25 -14.25 4.67
CA VAL A 9 11.81 -12.93 4.24
C VAL A 9 12.00 -12.78 2.74
N GLU A 10 10.98 -12.28 2.07
CA GLU A 10 11.09 -11.98 0.65
C GLU A 10 12.20 -10.95 0.40
N ARG A 11 12.99 -11.19 -0.64
CA ARG A 11 14.05 -10.27 -1.06
C ARG A 11 13.59 -9.32 -2.15
N LYS A 12 12.45 -9.60 -2.75
CA LYS A 12 11.82 -8.82 -3.82
C LYS A 12 10.34 -9.18 -3.87
N VAL A 13 9.56 -8.29 -4.45
CA VAL A 13 8.14 -8.55 -4.72
C VAL A 13 8.04 -9.56 -5.86
N THR A 14 7.38 -10.68 -5.63
CA THR A 14 7.20 -11.74 -6.62
C THR A 14 5.82 -11.72 -7.27
N LEU A 15 4.83 -11.11 -6.61
CA LEU A 15 3.49 -10.93 -7.20
C LEU A 15 3.59 -10.05 -8.44
N GLN A 16 2.85 -10.44 -9.49
CA GLN A 16 2.93 -9.76 -10.78
C GLN A 16 1.56 -9.70 -11.45
N LYS A 17 1.48 -8.94 -12.55
CA LYS A 17 0.27 -8.84 -13.37
C LYS A 17 -0.27 -10.23 -13.70
N GLY A 18 -1.56 -10.43 -13.49
CA GLY A 18 -2.26 -11.69 -13.74
C GLY A 18 -2.42 -12.56 -12.51
N ASP A 19 -1.61 -12.33 -11.45
CA ASP A 19 -1.73 -13.09 -10.22
C ASP A 19 -2.97 -12.63 -9.45
N LYS A 20 -3.57 -13.55 -8.70
CA LYS A 20 -4.62 -13.22 -7.76
C LYS A 20 -4.02 -12.44 -6.61
N ALA A 21 -4.60 -11.29 -6.27
CA ALA A 21 -4.20 -10.54 -5.10
C ALA A 21 -4.59 -11.33 -3.84
N PRO A 22 -3.63 -11.66 -2.95
CA PRO A 22 -3.95 -12.41 -1.73
C PRO A 22 -4.96 -11.66 -0.86
N ASN A 23 -6.01 -12.37 -0.44
CA ASN A 23 -7.03 -11.78 0.45
C ASN A 23 -6.46 -11.58 1.85
N PHE A 24 -6.99 -10.60 2.56
CA PHE A 24 -6.60 -10.30 3.94
C PHE A 24 -7.69 -9.52 4.66
N SER A 25 -7.58 -9.46 5.99
CA SER A 25 -8.41 -8.61 6.84
C SER A 25 -7.52 -7.80 7.76
N LEU A 26 -7.71 -6.49 7.80
CA LEU A 26 -6.99 -5.57 8.67
C LEU A 26 -7.94 -4.49 9.18
N LYS A 27 -7.62 -3.90 10.32
CA LYS A 27 -8.41 -2.80 10.88
C LYS A 27 -8.07 -1.48 10.19
N ASN A 28 -9.10 -0.69 9.90
CA ASN A 28 -8.92 0.66 9.37
C ASN A 28 -8.66 1.68 10.49
N GLN A 29 -8.61 2.96 10.13
CA GLN A 29 -8.35 4.07 11.06
C GLN A 29 -9.43 4.22 12.14
N ASP A 30 -10.60 3.62 11.96
CA ASP A 30 -11.70 3.65 12.92
C ASP A 30 -11.78 2.35 13.75
N GLY A 31 -10.81 1.45 13.57
CA GLY A 31 -10.78 0.16 14.25
C GLY A 31 -11.74 -0.87 13.68
N VAL A 32 -12.34 -0.60 12.52
CA VAL A 32 -13.26 -1.51 11.82
C VAL A 32 -12.46 -2.46 10.94
N GLU A 33 -12.77 -3.75 11.02
CA GLU A 33 -12.11 -4.77 10.21
C GLU A 33 -12.56 -4.67 8.76
N ILE A 34 -11.59 -4.57 7.86
CA ILE A 34 -11.78 -4.46 6.41
C ILE A 34 -11.17 -5.69 5.74
N ASN A 35 -11.93 -6.33 4.88
CA ASN A 35 -11.48 -7.49 4.09
C ASN A 35 -11.30 -7.05 2.64
N LEU A 36 -10.19 -7.42 2.01
CA LEU A 36 -9.92 -7.03 0.62
C LEU A 36 -11.03 -7.47 -0.33
N ASN A 37 -11.59 -8.66 -0.12
CA ASN A 37 -12.68 -9.17 -0.97
C ASN A 37 -13.97 -8.34 -0.87
N ASP A 38 -14.12 -7.47 0.14
CA ASP A 38 -15.26 -6.55 0.24
C ASP A 38 -15.31 -5.57 -0.93
N PHE A 39 -14.18 -5.39 -1.63
CA PHE A 39 -14.07 -4.45 -2.74
C PHE A 39 -14.16 -5.11 -4.13
N ILE A 40 -14.50 -6.39 -4.22
CA ILE A 40 -14.78 -7.04 -5.51
C ILE A 40 -15.86 -6.23 -6.24
N GLY A 41 -15.63 -5.91 -7.51
CA GLY A 41 -16.46 -5.00 -8.29
C GLY A 41 -15.92 -3.60 -8.41
N LYS A 42 -14.87 -3.28 -7.64
CA LYS A 42 -14.11 -2.02 -7.73
C LYS A 42 -12.65 -2.34 -8.02
N ASN A 43 -11.95 -1.43 -8.68
CA ASN A 43 -10.49 -1.49 -8.73
C ASN A 43 -9.95 -1.05 -7.37
N VAL A 44 -8.87 -1.68 -6.92
CA VAL A 44 -8.22 -1.30 -5.66
C VAL A 44 -6.82 -0.83 -5.94
N ILE A 45 -6.51 0.37 -5.48
CA ILE A 45 -5.15 0.91 -5.48
C ILE A 45 -4.61 0.64 -4.07
N LEU A 46 -3.85 -0.43 -3.93
CA LEU A 46 -3.32 -0.90 -2.66
C LEU A 46 -1.84 -0.50 -2.56
N TYR A 47 -1.54 0.48 -1.70
CA TYR A 47 -0.15 0.92 -1.56
C TYR A 47 0.38 0.66 -0.17
N PHE A 48 1.59 0.13 -0.11
CA PHE A 48 2.31 -0.17 1.12
C PHE A 48 3.36 0.91 1.36
N TYR A 49 3.43 1.43 2.58
CA TYR A 49 4.37 2.48 2.95
C TYR A 49 4.94 2.23 4.36
N PRO A 50 6.14 2.76 4.66
CA PRO A 50 6.82 2.39 5.90
C PRO A 50 6.25 2.98 7.18
N LYS A 51 5.83 4.25 7.19
CA LYS A 51 5.46 4.90 8.44
C LYS A 51 4.69 6.19 8.25
N ASP A 52 3.59 6.35 9.01
CA ASP A 52 2.82 7.59 9.08
C ASP A 52 3.71 8.78 9.47
N ASN A 53 3.34 9.97 9.01
CA ASN A 53 3.97 11.25 9.36
C ASN A 53 5.46 11.39 8.98
N THR A 54 5.99 10.49 8.16
CA THR A 54 7.30 10.70 7.53
C THR A 54 7.14 11.52 6.25
N PRO A 55 8.17 12.28 5.80
CA PRO A 55 7.99 13.19 4.65
C PRO A 55 7.49 12.52 3.38
N GLY A 56 8.12 11.41 2.96
CA GLY A 56 7.71 10.70 1.76
C GLY A 56 6.32 10.08 1.86
N CYS A 57 6.00 9.47 2.99
CA CYS A 57 4.69 8.86 3.21
C CYS A 57 3.58 9.92 3.27
N THR A 58 3.86 11.08 3.85
CA THR A 58 2.93 12.21 3.88
C THR A 58 2.67 12.73 2.46
N THR A 59 3.72 12.92 1.67
CA THR A 59 3.59 13.35 0.27
C THR A 59 2.73 12.37 -0.51
N GLU A 60 3.00 11.08 -0.42
CA GLU A 60 2.25 10.04 -1.13
C GLU A 60 0.78 10.04 -0.73
N ALA A 61 0.51 10.04 0.58
CA ALA A 61 -0.86 10.02 1.09
C ALA A 61 -1.65 11.28 0.69
N CYS A 62 -1.03 12.44 0.79
CA CYS A 62 -1.68 13.71 0.41
C CYS A 62 -1.98 13.76 -1.08
N GLU A 63 -1.09 13.27 -1.93
CA GLU A 63 -1.32 13.24 -3.37
C GLU A 63 -2.43 12.26 -3.77
N PHE A 64 -2.50 11.08 -3.13
CA PHE A 64 -3.63 10.18 -3.34
C PHE A 64 -4.94 10.84 -2.91
N SER A 65 -4.94 11.52 -1.77
CA SER A 65 -6.12 12.20 -1.27
C SER A 65 -6.57 13.36 -2.17
N GLN A 66 -5.62 14.10 -2.76
CA GLN A 66 -5.90 15.18 -3.71
C GLN A 66 -6.56 14.66 -4.98
N ASN A 67 -6.25 13.46 -5.40
CA ASN A 67 -6.79 12.81 -6.59
C ASN A 67 -7.96 11.86 -6.27
N TYR A 68 -8.45 11.86 -5.03
CA TYR A 68 -9.45 10.92 -4.54
C TYR A 68 -10.69 10.87 -5.43
N ASP A 69 -11.29 12.03 -5.74
CA ASP A 69 -12.54 12.11 -6.50
C ASP A 69 -12.38 11.52 -7.91
N GLU A 70 -11.22 11.70 -8.53
CA GLU A 70 -10.94 11.14 -9.85
C GLU A 70 -10.78 9.63 -9.80
N PHE A 71 -10.16 9.08 -8.75
CA PHE A 71 -10.10 7.63 -8.56
C PHE A 71 -11.50 7.05 -8.36
N ILE A 72 -12.32 7.68 -7.54
CA ILE A 72 -13.72 7.26 -7.32
C ILE A 72 -14.50 7.29 -8.63
N ALA A 73 -14.32 8.33 -9.44
CA ALA A 73 -14.97 8.45 -10.75
C ALA A 73 -14.56 7.34 -11.72
N ASN A 74 -13.42 6.71 -11.48
CA ASN A 74 -12.93 5.57 -12.27
C ASN A 74 -13.16 4.23 -11.56
N ASP A 75 -14.17 4.13 -10.72
CA ASP A 75 -14.56 2.92 -9.98
C ASP A 75 -13.42 2.34 -9.14
N SER A 76 -12.57 3.18 -8.58
CA SER A 76 -11.38 2.77 -7.85
C SER A 76 -11.40 3.22 -6.40
N VAL A 77 -10.93 2.36 -5.52
CA VAL A 77 -10.76 2.62 -4.08
C VAL A 77 -9.27 2.69 -3.78
N ILE A 78 -8.87 3.62 -2.93
CA ILE A 78 -7.47 3.77 -2.51
C ILE A 78 -7.32 3.25 -1.09
N ILE A 79 -6.38 2.33 -0.88
CA ILE A 79 -6.09 1.73 0.42
C ILE A 79 -4.59 1.78 0.69
N GLY A 80 -4.20 2.49 1.75
CA GLY A 80 -2.82 2.50 2.22
C GLY A 80 -2.65 1.52 3.37
N VAL A 81 -1.52 0.83 3.41
CA VAL A 81 -1.18 -0.16 4.44
C VAL A 81 0.20 0.14 5.01
N SER A 82 0.32 0.20 6.32
CA SER A 82 1.60 0.31 7.01
C SER A 82 1.57 -0.46 8.33
N PRO A 83 2.73 -0.68 8.98
CA PRO A 83 2.78 -1.31 10.30
C PRO A 83 2.30 -0.43 11.46
N ASP A 84 1.90 0.79 11.19
CA ASP A 84 1.42 1.71 12.21
C ASP A 84 0.12 1.24 12.86
N SER A 85 -0.15 1.72 14.08
CA SER A 85 -1.36 1.39 14.81
C SER A 85 -2.59 2.10 14.23
N VAL A 86 -3.78 1.61 14.62
CA VAL A 86 -5.05 2.27 14.31
C VAL A 86 -5.03 3.74 14.79
N LYS A 87 -4.52 3.99 15.99
CA LYS A 87 -4.44 5.34 16.55
C LYS A 87 -3.53 6.25 15.72
N SER A 88 -2.39 5.74 15.27
CA SER A 88 -1.48 6.48 14.40
C SER A 88 -2.17 6.88 13.10
N HIS A 89 -2.89 5.95 12.47
CA HIS A 89 -3.65 6.21 11.25
C HIS A 89 -4.75 7.25 11.46
N GLU A 90 -5.48 7.16 12.57
CA GLU A 90 -6.52 8.15 12.92
C GLU A 90 -5.91 9.55 12.98
N ASN A 91 -4.79 9.69 13.68
CA ASN A 91 -4.10 10.98 13.84
C ASN A 91 -3.55 11.49 12.49
N PHE A 92 -2.99 10.61 11.68
CA PHE A 92 -2.44 10.95 10.37
C PHE A 92 -3.52 11.48 9.44
N ILE A 93 -4.67 10.80 9.39
CA ILE A 93 -5.83 11.21 8.60
C ILE A 93 -6.34 12.58 9.05
N LYS A 94 -6.48 12.79 10.35
CA LYS A 94 -6.95 14.07 10.90
C LYS A 94 -5.99 15.21 10.60
N LYS A 95 -4.70 14.97 10.78
CA LYS A 95 -3.66 15.98 10.57
C LYS A 95 -3.61 16.49 9.14
N HIS A 96 -3.80 15.61 8.17
CA HIS A 96 -3.66 15.92 6.74
C HIS A 96 -4.97 15.89 5.96
N ASP A 97 -6.09 15.70 6.64
CA ASP A 97 -7.42 15.62 6.03
C ASP A 97 -7.45 14.61 4.88
N LEU A 98 -6.95 13.40 5.15
CA LEU A 98 -6.89 12.34 4.15
C LEU A 98 -8.29 11.75 3.91
N LYS A 99 -8.61 11.47 2.66
CA LYS A 99 -9.93 10.98 2.25
C LYS A 99 -10.01 9.48 2.05
N HIS A 100 -8.86 8.81 1.90
CA HIS A 100 -8.82 7.38 1.61
C HIS A 100 -8.62 6.54 2.87
N ILE A 101 -8.74 5.23 2.70
CA ILE A 101 -8.64 4.25 3.78
C ILE A 101 -7.18 3.98 4.12
N LEU A 102 -6.85 3.90 5.41
CA LEU A 102 -5.57 3.40 5.90
C LEU A 102 -5.81 2.16 6.76
N LEU A 103 -5.03 1.12 6.52
CA LEU A 103 -5.12 -0.17 7.25
C LEU A 103 -3.87 -0.41 8.09
N SER A 104 -4.09 -0.94 9.28
CA SER A 104 -3.03 -1.20 10.27
C SER A 104 -2.56 -2.65 10.17
N ASP A 105 -1.30 -2.85 9.79
CA ASP A 105 -0.65 -4.17 9.66
C ASP A 105 0.47 -4.29 10.70
N GLU A 106 0.11 -4.14 11.99
CA GLU A 106 1.09 -4.05 13.09
C GLU A 106 2.01 -5.28 13.18
N ASP A 107 1.49 -6.47 12.91
CA ASP A 107 2.28 -7.71 12.94
C ASP A 107 3.05 -7.97 11.64
N LYS A 108 2.87 -7.14 10.60
CA LYS A 108 3.49 -7.21 9.28
C LYS A 108 3.13 -8.46 8.47
N ASN A 109 2.10 -9.19 8.89
CA ASN A 109 1.71 -10.42 8.19
C ASN A 109 1.25 -10.17 6.76
N VAL A 110 0.47 -9.12 6.52
CA VAL A 110 0.01 -8.77 5.17
C VAL A 110 1.16 -8.21 4.34
N SER A 111 2.03 -7.40 4.94
CA SER A 111 3.24 -6.90 4.27
C SER A 111 4.16 -8.04 3.83
N LYS A 112 4.29 -9.08 4.67
CA LYS A 112 5.04 -10.29 4.31
C LYS A 112 4.35 -11.06 3.18
N LEU A 113 3.02 -11.20 3.27
CA LEU A 113 2.21 -11.90 2.26
C LEU A 113 2.37 -11.28 0.88
N TYR A 114 2.46 -9.96 0.81
CA TYR A 114 2.63 -9.22 -0.46
C TYR A 114 4.11 -9.06 -0.87
N GLY A 115 5.04 -9.54 -0.05
CA GLY A 115 6.47 -9.51 -0.36
C GLY A 115 7.13 -8.14 -0.21
N VAL A 116 6.48 -7.20 0.48
CA VAL A 116 6.98 -5.82 0.65
C VAL A 116 7.78 -5.63 1.94
N TRP A 117 7.74 -6.58 2.87
CA TRP A 117 8.56 -6.60 4.08
C TRP A 117 9.89 -7.26 3.72
N GLN A 118 10.94 -6.44 3.58
CA GLN A 118 12.19 -6.87 2.99
C GLN A 118 13.39 -6.42 3.78
N VAL A 119 14.53 -7.07 3.55
CA VAL A 119 15.81 -6.58 4.02
C VAL A 119 16.18 -5.34 3.21
N ARG A 120 16.45 -4.24 3.90
CA ARG A 120 16.83 -2.96 3.30
C ARG A 120 18.23 -2.55 3.77
N LYS A 121 18.88 -1.71 2.97
CA LYS A 121 20.19 -1.15 3.30
C LYS A 121 20.13 0.37 3.42
N ASN A 122 20.79 0.90 4.47
CA ASN A 122 20.94 2.33 4.64
C ASN A 122 22.28 2.59 5.34
N TYR A 123 23.16 3.33 4.69
CA TYR A 123 24.51 3.62 5.19
C TYR A 123 25.29 2.35 5.59
N GLY A 124 25.23 1.29 4.78
CA GLY A 124 25.91 0.04 5.05
C GLY A 124 25.25 -0.84 6.11
N ARG A 125 24.16 -0.40 6.74
CA ARG A 125 23.38 -1.16 7.70
C ARG A 125 22.24 -1.87 7.01
N GLU A 126 22.04 -3.13 7.38
CA GLU A 126 20.87 -3.89 6.95
C GLU A 126 19.79 -3.87 8.03
N TYR A 127 18.54 -3.71 7.61
CA TYR A 127 17.38 -3.72 8.51
C TYR A 127 16.17 -4.23 7.76
N LEU A 128 15.15 -4.67 8.50
CA LEU A 128 13.87 -5.07 7.92
C LEU A 128 12.94 -3.87 7.83
N GLY A 129 12.29 -3.70 6.70
CA GLY A 129 11.37 -2.59 6.50
C GLY A 129 10.48 -2.79 5.29
N ILE A 130 9.54 -1.88 5.14
CA ILE A 130 8.62 -1.85 4.00
C ILE A 130 9.30 -1.20 2.81
N VAL A 131 9.29 -1.89 1.68
CA VAL A 131 9.64 -1.28 0.40
C VAL A 131 8.36 -0.70 -0.19
N ARG A 132 8.35 0.61 -0.41
CA ARG A 132 7.19 1.34 -0.94
C ARG A 132 6.76 0.71 -2.26
N THR A 133 5.55 0.12 -2.28
CA THR A 133 5.05 -0.67 -3.41
C THR A 133 3.56 -0.42 -3.58
N THR A 134 3.10 -0.30 -4.81
CA THR A 134 1.67 -0.15 -5.11
C THR A 134 1.22 -1.27 -6.03
N PHE A 135 0.10 -1.90 -5.66
CA PHE A 135 -0.58 -2.92 -6.47
C PHE A 135 -1.89 -2.33 -6.97
N VAL A 136 -2.09 -2.36 -8.29
CA VAL A 136 -3.40 -2.03 -8.87
C VAL A 136 -4.12 -3.36 -9.10
N ILE A 137 -5.27 -3.52 -8.44
CA ILE A 137 -6.06 -4.75 -8.44
C ILE A 137 -7.36 -4.47 -9.19
N ASP A 138 -7.74 -5.34 -10.11
CA ASP A 138 -8.95 -5.16 -10.91
C ASP A 138 -10.22 -5.56 -10.16
N LYS A 139 -11.36 -5.39 -10.82
CA LYS A 139 -12.70 -5.66 -10.25
C LYS A 139 -12.92 -7.13 -9.90
N LYS A 140 -12.11 -8.04 -10.43
CA LYS A 140 -12.17 -9.49 -10.17
C LYS A 140 -11.22 -9.93 -9.06
N GLY A 141 -10.33 -9.03 -8.60
CA GLY A 141 -9.33 -9.33 -7.59
C GLY A 141 -7.99 -9.76 -8.14
N ASP A 142 -7.75 -9.57 -9.44
CA ASP A 142 -6.48 -9.91 -10.08
C ASP A 142 -5.60 -8.67 -10.19
N ILE A 143 -4.28 -8.86 -10.09
CA ILE A 143 -3.31 -7.76 -10.19
C ILE A 143 -3.19 -7.30 -11.64
N LEU A 144 -3.43 -6.01 -11.86
CA LEU A 144 -3.24 -5.36 -13.16
C LEU A 144 -1.83 -4.82 -13.33
N LYS A 145 -1.25 -4.29 -12.27
CA LYS A 145 0.07 -3.68 -12.31
C LYS A 145 0.69 -3.63 -10.93
N VAL A 146 2.03 -3.71 -10.88
CA VAL A 146 2.82 -3.55 -9.67
C VAL A 146 3.84 -2.44 -9.89
N TYR A 147 3.85 -1.44 -9.01
CA TYR A 147 4.85 -0.39 -8.97
C TYR A 147 5.80 -0.69 -7.83
N LYS A 148 7.03 -1.06 -8.15
CA LYS A 148 8.07 -1.44 -7.17
C LYS A 148 8.98 -0.26 -6.86
N SER A 149 9.45 -0.20 -5.61
CA SER A 149 10.40 0.84 -5.16
C SER A 149 9.94 2.24 -5.55
N VAL A 150 8.73 2.57 -5.16
CA VAL A 150 8.03 3.79 -5.55
C VAL A 150 8.70 5.03 -4.95
N LYS A 151 8.83 6.08 -5.76
CA LYS A 151 9.11 7.43 -5.30
C LYS A 151 7.79 8.12 -5.01
N ALA A 152 7.65 8.72 -3.83
CA ALA A 152 6.36 9.25 -3.37
C ALA A 152 5.83 10.38 -4.25
N LYS A 153 6.70 11.31 -4.65
CA LYS A 153 6.30 12.47 -5.44
C LYS A 153 5.76 12.06 -6.80
N ASP A 154 4.60 12.61 -7.18
CA ASP A 154 3.91 12.40 -8.46
C ASP A 154 3.43 10.96 -8.72
N HIS A 155 3.56 10.07 -7.72
CA HIS A 155 3.16 8.67 -7.87
C HIS A 155 1.65 8.52 -8.07
N ALA A 156 0.84 9.21 -7.26
CA ALA A 156 -0.62 9.11 -7.37
C ALA A 156 -1.11 9.55 -8.74
N ALA A 157 -0.57 10.65 -9.27
CA ALA A 157 -0.91 11.14 -10.61
C ALA A 157 -0.54 10.12 -11.69
N LYS A 158 0.62 9.47 -11.56
CA LYS A 158 1.05 8.44 -12.50
C LYS A 158 0.12 7.22 -12.47
N VAL A 159 -0.24 6.74 -11.28
CA VAL A 159 -1.18 5.62 -11.14
C VAL A 159 -2.52 5.97 -11.79
N LEU A 160 -3.04 7.17 -11.52
CA LEU A 160 -4.29 7.64 -12.10
C LEU A 160 -4.21 7.71 -13.62
N ALA A 161 -3.12 8.25 -14.17
CA ALA A 161 -2.91 8.34 -15.62
C ALA A 161 -2.88 6.94 -16.25
N ASP A 162 -2.15 6.01 -15.64
CA ASP A 162 -2.07 4.63 -16.13
C ASP A 162 -3.44 3.94 -16.08
N LEU A 163 -4.19 4.16 -15.01
CA LEU A 163 -5.53 3.58 -14.81
C LEU A 163 -6.51 4.08 -15.88
N THR A 164 -6.46 5.37 -16.21
CA THR A 164 -7.36 5.98 -17.19
C THR A 164 -6.96 5.72 -18.64
N SER A 165 -5.70 5.33 -18.88
CA SER A 165 -5.21 4.98 -20.22
C SER A 165 -5.28 3.49 -20.54
N ASN A 166 -5.98 2.72 -19.71
CA ASN A 166 -6.26 1.29 -19.92
C ASN A 166 -5.05 0.38 -19.69
N LEU A 167 -4.92 -0.14 -18.48
CA LEU A 167 -3.81 -1.03 -18.06
C LEU A 167 -3.89 -2.46 -18.60
N GLU A 168 -4.79 -2.75 -19.47
CA GLU A 168 -4.93 -4.10 -20.06
C GLU A 168 -3.73 -4.54 -20.87
#